data_9ad63226de9e35df0a8c4a8bae38e4b5
#
_entry.id   9ad63226de9e35df0a8c4a8bae38e4b5
#
_cell.length_a   1.000
_cell.length_b   1.000
_cell.length_c   1.000
_cell.angle_alpha   90.00
_cell.angle_beta   90.00
_cell.angle_gamma   90.00
#
_symmetry.space_group_name_H-M   'P 1'
#
loop_
_entity.id
_entity.type
_entity.pdbx_description
1 polymer ?
#
loop_
_entity_poly.entity_id
_entity_poly.type
_entity_poly.pdbx_seq_one_letter_code
_entity_poly.pdbx_strand_id
1 'polypeptide(L)'
;MSKLDTFIQHAVNAVPVSGTSLISSLYGDSLSHRGGEIWLGSLAALLEGLGFGERFVRTALFRLNKEGWLDVSRIGRRSFYSVSDKGLRLTRRAESKIYRAEQPAWDGKWLLLLSEGLDKTTLADVKKQLIWQGFGALAPSLMASPSQKLADVQALLHEAGVADNVICFEAQIPLALSRAALRVRVEECWHLTEQNAMYETFIQSFRPLVPLLKEAADELTPERAFHIQLLLIHFYRRVVLKDPLLPEELLPAHWAGHTARQLCINIYQRVAPAALAFVSEKGETSVGELPAPGSLYFQRFGGLNIEQEALCQFIR
;
A
#
# COMPACT_ATOMS: atom_id res chain seq x y z
N MET A 1 -25.85 -5.24 17.80
CA MET A 1 -24.61 -5.10 17.01
C MET A 1 -24.99 -5.23 15.54
N SER A 2 -24.66 -4.27 14.69
CA SER A 2 -25.02 -4.31 13.28
C SER A 2 -24.23 -5.40 12.53
N LYS A 3 -24.71 -5.79 11.34
CA LYS A 3 -23.96 -6.74 10.50
C LYS A 3 -22.57 -6.17 10.12
N LEU A 4 -22.48 -4.85 9.91
CA LEU A 4 -21.22 -4.16 9.62
C LEU A 4 -20.27 -4.16 10.83
N ASP A 5 -20.79 -3.97 12.06
CA ASP A 5 -19.97 -4.07 13.27
C ASP A 5 -19.41 -5.48 13.45
N THR A 6 -20.22 -6.51 13.20
CA THR A 6 -19.78 -7.90 13.25
C THR A 6 -18.68 -8.18 12.25
N PHE A 7 -18.80 -7.65 11.02
CA PHE A 7 -17.75 -7.76 9.99
C PHE A 7 -16.47 -7.05 10.42
N ILE A 8 -16.56 -5.81 10.91
CA ILE A 8 -15.41 -5.02 11.37
C ILE A 8 -14.65 -5.77 12.48
N GLN A 9 -15.36 -6.26 13.50
CA GLN A 9 -14.75 -7.02 14.60
C GLN A 9 -14.09 -8.33 14.11
N HIS A 10 -14.74 -9.03 13.18
CA HIS A 10 -14.16 -10.23 12.57
C HIS A 10 -12.87 -9.88 11.81
N ALA A 11 -12.88 -8.82 11.02
CA ALA A 11 -11.71 -8.37 10.26
C ALA A 11 -10.54 -7.96 11.17
N VAL A 12 -10.80 -7.24 12.26
CA VAL A 12 -9.77 -6.88 13.26
C VAL A 12 -9.12 -8.12 13.87
N ASN A 13 -9.91 -9.17 14.15
CA ASN A 13 -9.43 -10.39 14.80
C ASN A 13 -8.78 -11.39 13.82
N ALA A 14 -9.06 -11.29 12.54
CA ALA A 14 -8.58 -12.24 11.52
C ALA A 14 -7.07 -12.19 11.29
N VAL A 15 -6.42 -11.07 11.57
CA VAL A 15 -4.97 -10.89 11.37
C VAL A 15 -4.37 -10.13 12.56
N PRO A 16 -3.23 -10.58 13.11
CA PRO A 16 -2.51 -9.81 14.13
C PRO A 16 -2.18 -8.41 13.61
N VAL A 17 -2.83 -7.39 14.18
CA VAL A 17 -2.63 -5.99 13.77
C VAL A 17 -1.43 -5.43 14.53
N SER A 18 -0.32 -5.21 13.81
CA SER A 18 0.79 -4.41 14.34
C SER A 18 0.41 -2.94 14.39
N GLY A 19 0.55 -2.30 15.55
CA GLY A 19 0.22 -0.89 15.72
C GLY A 19 0.95 0.02 14.77
N THR A 20 2.26 -0.18 14.55
CA THR A 20 3.05 0.59 13.59
C THR A 20 2.51 0.41 12.17
N SER A 21 2.19 -0.82 11.76
CA SER A 21 1.67 -1.10 10.44
C SER A 21 0.27 -0.51 10.22
N LEU A 22 -0.62 -0.56 11.21
CA LEU A 22 -1.95 0.04 11.11
C LEU A 22 -1.88 1.57 11.00
N ILE A 23 -1.09 2.20 11.87
CA ILE A 23 -0.90 3.66 11.84
C ILE A 23 -0.22 4.09 10.52
N SER A 24 0.76 3.35 9.99
CA SER A 24 1.33 3.65 8.67
C SER A 24 0.28 3.52 7.56
N SER A 25 -0.71 2.59 7.68
CA SER A 25 -1.82 2.52 6.72
C SER A 25 -2.72 3.74 6.82
N LEU A 26 -3.06 4.17 8.04
CA LEU A 26 -3.88 5.35 8.29
C LEU A 26 -3.21 6.62 7.72
N TYR A 27 -1.93 6.81 7.98
CA TYR A 27 -1.20 7.95 7.42
C TYR A 27 -1.16 7.92 5.90
N GLY A 28 -0.79 6.80 5.29
CA GLY A 28 -0.72 6.68 3.84
C GLY A 28 -2.08 6.83 3.16
N ASP A 29 -3.14 6.29 3.76
CA ASP A 29 -4.46 6.38 3.17
C ASP A 29 -5.17 7.71 3.44
N SER A 30 -5.19 8.16 4.69
CA SER A 30 -6.10 9.23 5.09
C SER A 30 -5.42 10.57 5.35
N LEU A 31 -4.10 10.62 5.63
CA LEU A 31 -3.41 11.82 6.07
C LEU A 31 -2.37 12.36 5.10
N SER A 32 -1.70 11.51 4.31
CA SER A 32 -0.59 11.92 3.44
C SER A 32 -0.94 13.03 2.46
N HIS A 33 -2.16 13.06 1.94
CA HIS A 33 -2.69 14.08 1.04
C HIS A 33 -3.42 15.22 1.74
N ARG A 34 -3.29 15.29 3.07
CA ARG A 34 -3.95 16.29 3.95
C ARG A 34 -2.95 16.96 4.89
N GLY A 35 -1.74 17.22 4.42
CA GLY A 35 -0.66 17.82 5.20
C GLY A 35 0.14 16.84 6.06
N GLY A 36 -0.35 15.61 6.27
CA GLY A 36 0.39 14.55 6.97
C GLY A 36 0.61 14.76 8.47
N GLU A 37 0.03 15.79 9.07
CA GLU A 37 0.09 16.07 10.51
C GLU A 37 -1.25 15.79 11.18
N ILE A 38 -1.22 15.24 12.40
CA ILE A 38 -2.40 15.04 13.23
C ILE A 38 -2.06 15.03 14.72
N TRP A 39 -3.01 15.50 15.54
CA TRP A 39 -2.95 15.39 17.00
C TRP A 39 -3.10 13.93 17.47
N LEU A 40 -2.34 13.53 18.50
CA LEU A 40 -2.41 12.19 19.10
C LEU A 40 -3.84 11.83 19.56
N GLY A 41 -4.56 12.78 20.15
CA GLY A 41 -5.93 12.54 20.61
C GLY A 41 -6.89 12.25 19.45
N SER A 42 -6.75 12.93 18.32
CA SER A 42 -7.50 12.63 17.09
C SER A 42 -7.20 11.24 16.57
N LEU A 43 -5.92 10.83 16.53
CA LEU A 43 -5.54 9.46 16.14
C LEU A 43 -6.16 8.41 17.07
N ALA A 44 -6.17 8.65 18.37
CA ALA A 44 -6.81 7.75 19.33
C ALA A 44 -8.32 7.64 19.09
N ALA A 45 -9.00 8.78 18.89
CA ALA A 45 -10.43 8.81 18.59
C ALA A 45 -10.80 8.10 17.28
N LEU A 46 -9.97 8.22 16.24
CA LEU A 46 -10.16 7.51 14.97
C LEU A 46 -10.08 5.98 15.11
N LEU A 47 -9.31 5.47 16.08
CA LEU A 47 -9.06 4.04 16.24
C LEU A 47 -9.85 3.39 17.41
N GLU A 48 -10.53 4.19 18.21
CA GLU A 48 -11.23 3.73 19.42
C GLU A 48 -12.30 2.69 19.10
N GLY A 49 -13.13 2.93 18.08
CA GLY A 49 -14.18 2.00 17.65
C GLY A 49 -13.66 0.68 17.09
N LEU A 50 -12.37 0.57 16.77
CA LEU A 50 -11.69 -0.69 16.44
C LEU A 50 -11.13 -1.42 17.68
N GLY A 51 -11.29 -0.85 18.88
CA GLY A 51 -10.75 -1.41 20.11
C GLY A 51 -9.28 -1.06 20.38
N PHE A 52 -8.70 -0.13 19.62
CA PHE A 52 -7.32 0.32 19.82
C PHE A 52 -7.27 1.59 20.66
N GLY A 53 -7.07 1.44 21.96
CA GLY A 53 -7.01 2.56 22.89
C GLY A 53 -5.75 3.42 22.77
N GLU A 54 -5.75 4.58 23.46
CA GLU A 54 -4.67 5.57 23.41
C GLU A 54 -3.26 4.99 23.70
N ARG A 55 -3.16 4.02 24.62
CA ARG A 55 -1.87 3.37 24.94
C ARG A 55 -1.28 2.63 23.73
N PHE A 56 -2.12 1.96 22.97
CA PHE A 56 -1.71 1.26 21.73
C PHE A 56 -1.20 2.26 20.69
N VAL A 57 -1.97 3.35 20.47
CA VAL A 57 -1.61 4.42 19.54
C VAL A 57 -0.29 5.07 19.94
N ARG A 58 -0.14 5.47 21.20
CA ARG A 58 1.06 6.09 21.74
C ARG A 58 2.31 5.21 21.56
N THR A 59 2.18 3.90 21.82
CA THR A 59 3.29 2.95 21.66
C THR A 59 3.71 2.82 20.19
N ALA A 60 2.76 2.77 19.27
CA ALA A 60 3.04 2.68 17.84
C ALA A 60 3.68 3.97 17.29
N LEU A 61 3.17 5.14 17.68
CA LEU A 61 3.72 6.44 17.32
C LEU A 61 5.16 6.61 17.81
N PHE A 62 5.42 6.20 19.06
CA PHE A 62 6.80 6.24 19.62
C PHE A 62 7.76 5.40 18.76
N ARG A 63 7.37 4.20 18.35
CA ARG A 63 8.20 3.34 17.49
C ARG A 63 8.44 3.97 16.12
N LEU A 64 7.38 4.47 15.46
CA LEU A 64 7.48 5.13 14.16
C LEU A 64 8.35 6.39 14.20
N ASN A 65 8.29 7.16 15.29
CA ASN A 65 9.18 8.31 15.49
C ASN A 65 10.63 7.85 15.70
N LYS A 66 10.88 6.82 16.52
CA LYS A 66 12.21 6.24 16.72
C LYS A 66 12.83 5.70 15.42
N GLU A 67 12.01 5.15 14.53
CA GLU A 67 12.41 4.67 13.20
C GLU A 67 12.62 5.82 12.20
N GLY A 68 12.32 7.06 12.59
CA GLY A 68 12.41 8.25 11.75
C GLY A 68 11.36 8.30 10.65
N TRP A 69 10.22 7.61 10.84
CA TRP A 69 9.09 7.65 9.91
C TRP A 69 8.13 8.80 10.21
N LEU A 70 8.02 9.19 11.49
CA LEU A 70 7.27 10.35 11.97
C LEU A 70 8.18 11.31 12.72
N ASP A 71 7.88 12.60 12.61
CA ASP A 71 8.35 13.65 13.48
C ASP A 71 7.29 13.97 14.53
N VAL A 72 7.72 14.51 15.68
CA VAL A 72 6.82 14.90 16.76
C VAL A 72 7.09 16.33 17.17
N SER A 73 6.03 17.12 17.24
CA SER A 73 6.02 18.47 17.81
C SER A 73 5.11 18.53 19.04
N ARG A 74 5.41 19.42 19.98
CA ARG A 74 4.60 19.64 21.18
C ARG A 74 4.17 21.09 21.28
N ILE A 75 2.88 21.30 21.44
CA ILE A 75 2.28 22.61 21.66
C ILE A 75 1.46 22.54 22.97
N GLY A 76 1.98 23.13 24.01
CA GLY A 76 1.42 23.00 25.36
C GLY A 76 1.43 21.53 25.83
N ARG A 77 0.26 20.97 26.12
CA ARG A 77 0.09 19.59 26.56
C ARG A 77 -0.21 18.61 25.43
N ARG A 78 -0.33 19.10 24.19
CA ARG A 78 -0.68 18.31 23.02
C ARG A 78 0.54 17.90 22.23
N SER A 79 0.56 16.67 21.74
CA SER A 79 1.59 16.14 20.83
C SER A 79 0.99 15.94 19.44
N PHE A 80 1.63 16.53 18.44
CA PHE A 80 1.29 16.43 17.03
C PHE A 80 2.34 15.59 16.32
N TYR A 81 1.91 14.71 15.45
CA TYR A 81 2.78 13.82 14.70
C TYR A 81 2.63 14.06 13.22
N SER A 82 3.73 14.37 12.55
CA SER A 82 3.79 14.60 11.11
C SER A 82 4.65 13.55 10.41
N VAL A 83 4.35 13.28 9.15
CA VAL A 83 5.18 12.39 8.33
C VAL A 83 6.52 13.08 8.05
N SER A 84 7.63 12.43 8.40
CA SER A 84 8.98 12.91 8.09
C SER A 84 9.29 12.82 6.59
N ASP A 85 10.36 13.43 6.12
CA ASP A 85 10.81 13.30 4.73
C ASP A 85 11.06 11.83 4.34
N LYS A 86 11.64 11.05 5.25
CA LYS A 86 11.82 9.60 5.05
C LYS A 86 10.46 8.89 4.94
N GLY A 87 9.55 9.17 5.87
CA GLY A 87 8.20 8.63 5.87
C GLY A 87 7.44 8.98 4.59
N LEU A 88 7.55 10.24 4.12
CA LEU A 88 6.90 10.71 2.92
C LEU A 88 7.40 9.98 1.66
N ARG A 89 8.72 9.79 1.53
CA ARG A 89 9.29 9.00 0.42
C ARG A 89 8.78 7.56 0.42
N LEU A 90 8.76 6.91 1.58
CA LEU A 90 8.25 5.54 1.72
C LEU A 90 6.74 5.45 1.42
N THR A 91 5.96 6.42 1.87
CA THR A 91 4.52 6.50 1.61
C THR A 91 4.24 6.66 0.12
N ARG A 92 4.87 7.62 -0.56
CA ARG A 92 4.70 7.81 -2.02
C ARG A 92 5.03 6.57 -2.83
N ARG A 93 6.10 5.88 -2.44
CA ARG A 93 6.50 4.63 -3.07
C ARG A 93 5.50 3.50 -2.85
N ALA A 94 4.88 3.42 -1.67
CA ALA A 94 3.81 2.47 -1.39
C ALA A 94 2.52 2.83 -2.14
N GLU A 95 2.15 4.10 -2.19
CA GLU A 95 0.96 4.60 -2.89
C GLU A 95 0.98 4.26 -4.38
N SER A 96 2.11 4.38 -5.05
CA SER A 96 2.25 4.03 -6.47
C SER A 96 1.93 2.56 -6.76
N LYS A 97 2.08 1.66 -5.79
CA LYS A 97 1.65 0.25 -5.89
C LYS A 97 0.21 0.04 -5.45
N ILE A 98 -0.19 0.63 -4.32
CA ILE A 98 -1.51 0.40 -3.70
C ILE A 98 -2.63 0.99 -4.56
N TYR A 99 -2.47 2.25 -4.97
CA TYR A 99 -3.52 3.03 -5.66
C TYR A 99 -3.27 3.20 -7.15
N ARG A 100 -2.42 2.35 -7.74
CA ARG A 100 -2.10 2.44 -9.17
C ARG A 100 -3.37 2.46 -10.03
N ALA A 101 -3.31 3.18 -11.14
CA ALA A 101 -4.23 3.06 -12.26
C ALA A 101 -4.02 1.69 -12.97
N GLU A 102 -4.37 1.58 -14.21
CA GLU A 102 -4.09 0.38 -15.02
C GLU A 102 -2.58 0.19 -15.25
N GLN A 103 -2.19 -1.06 -15.40
CA GLN A 103 -0.83 -1.39 -15.75
C GLN A 103 -0.63 -1.15 -17.25
N PRO A 104 0.44 -0.45 -17.67
CA PRO A 104 0.72 -0.28 -19.09
C PRO A 104 0.98 -1.64 -19.75
N ALA A 105 0.67 -1.75 -21.04
CA ALA A 105 1.00 -2.94 -21.82
C ALA A 105 2.51 -3.19 -21.80
N TRP A 106 2.89 -4.46 -21.68
CA TRP A 106 4.29 -4.85 -21.69
C TRP A 106 4.87 -4.80 -23.11
N ASP A 107 6.04 -4.22 -23.25
CA ASP A 107 6.76 -4.10 -24.52
C ASP A 107 7.61 -5.36 -24.86
N GLY A 108 7.53 -6.40 -24.03
CA GLY A 108 8.31 -7.65 -24.21
C GLY A 108 9.76 -7.55 -23.75
N LYS A 109 10.18 -6.42 -23.21
CA LYS A 109 11.57 -6.22 -22.78
C LYS A 109 11.78 -6.66 -21.33
N TRP A 110 13.03 -7.03 -21.08
CA TRP A 110 13.55 -7.38 -19.75
C TRP A 110 14.74 -6.50 -19.46
N LEU A 111 14.83 -6.03 -18.24
CA LEU A 111 16.03 -5.44 -17.69
C LEU A 111 16.76 -6.52 -16.88
N LEU A 112 17.99 -6.83 -17.30
CA LEU A 112 18.85 -7.79 -16.63
C LEU A 112 19.99 -7.05 -15.96
N LEU A 113 20.29 -7.42 -14.72
CA LEU A 113 21.38 -6.84 -13.92
C LEU A 113 22.35 -7.96 -13.53
N LEU A 114 23.55 -7.91 -14.06
CA LEU A 114 24.64 -8.81 -13.70
C LEU A 114 25.56 -8.09 -12.70
N SER A 115 25.62 -8.60 -11.49
CA SER A 115 26.49 -8.06 -10.42
C SER A 115 27.81 -8.82 -10.37
N GLU A 116 28.94 -8.12 -10.34
CA GLU A 116 30.27 -8.70 -10.25
C GLU A 116 31.14 -7.90 -9.27
N GLY A 117 32.04 -8.61 -8.56
CA GLY A 117 33.02 -7.97 -7.69
C GLY A 117 32.47 -7.38 -6.39
N LEU A 118 31.20 -7.60 -6.06
CA LEU A 118 30.60 -7.17 -4.79
C LEU A 118 30.87 -8.18 -3.67
N ASP A 119 31.15 -7.68 -2.49
CA ASP A 119 31.15 -8.52 -1.28
C ASP A 119 29.75 -9.07 -0.95
N LYS A 120 29.68 -10.15 -0.15
CA LYS A 120 28.42 -10.84 0.13
C LYS A 120 27.37 -9.95 0.83
N THR A 121 27.81 -9.04 1.68
CA THR A 121 26.90 -8.18 2.46
C THR A 121 26.28 -7.13 1.55
N THR A 122 27.13 -6.41 0.81
CA THR A 122 26.70 -5.40 -0.17
C THR A 122 25.77 -6.00 -1.24
N LEU A 123 26.14 -7.17 -1.77
CA LEU A 123 25.30 -7.88 -2.74
C LEU A 123 23.93 -8.25 -2.16
N ALA A 124 23.87 -8.71 -0.91
CA ALA A 124 22.60 -9.04 -0.24
C ALA A 124 21.70 -7.81 -0.06
N ASP A 125 22.28 -6.67 0.35
CA ASP A 125 21.53 -5.42 0.55
C ASP A 125 21.01 -4.86 -0.78
N VAL A 126 21.82 -4.86 -1.83
CA VAL A 126 21.40 -4.44 -3.18
C VAL A 126 20.29 -5.35 -3.71
N LYS A 127 20.44 -6.67 -3.58
CA LYS A 127 19.38 -7.62 -3.98
C LYS A 127 18.08 -7.37 -3.24
N LYS A 128 18.12 -7.13 -1.93
CA LYS A 128 16.93 -6.82 -1.14
C LYS A 128 16.20 -5.58 -1.65
N GLN A 129 16.94 -4.54 -2.03
CA GLN A 129 16.36 -3.33 -2.61
C GLN A 129 15.77 -3.60 -4.00
N LEU A 130 16.46 -4.36 -4.86
CA LEU A 130 15.99 -4.73 -6.19
C LEU A 130 14.74 -5.62 -6.12
N ILE A 131 14.71 -6.62 -5.24
CA ILE A 131 13.53 -7.49 -5.02
C ILE A 131 12.33 -6.63 -4.60
N TRP A 132 12.55 -5.67 -3.72
CA TRP A 132 11.47 -4.76 -3.32
C TRP A 132 10.94 -3.93 -4.50
N GLN A 133 11.76 -3.65 -5.52
CA GLN A 133 11.34 -3.01 -6.77
C GLN A 133 10.72 -3.96 -7.80
N GLY A 134 10.63 -5.26 -7.53
CA GLY A 134 10.01 -6.23 -8.42
C GLY A 134 11.01 -7.03 -9.26
N PHE A 135 12.32 -6.95 -8.96
CA PHE A 135 13.30 -7.86 -9.58
C PHE A 135 13.20 -9.27 -9.01
N GLY A 136 13.38 -10.26 -9.86
CA GLY A 136 13.60 -11.66 -9.50
C GLY A 136 15.05 -12.08 -9.68
N ALA A 137 15.52 -13.00 -8.84
CA ALA A 137 16.86 -13.55 -8.95
C ALA A 137 16.85 -14.77 -9.89
N LEU A 138 17.27 -14.60 -11.15
CA LEU A 138 17.39 -15.69 -12.12
C LEU A 138 18.57 -16.61 -11.81
N ALA A 139 19.65 -16.05 -11.25
CA ALA A 139 20.84 -16.76 -10.79
C ALA A 139 21.50 -15.97 -9.64
N PRO A 140 22.51 -16.52 -8.95
CA PRO A 140 23.15 -15.84 -7.82
C PRO A 140 23.68 -14.43 -8.11
N SER A 141 24.14 -14.16 -9.33
CA SER A 141 24.63 -12.84 -9.75
C SER A 141 23.74 -12.15 -10.79
N LEU A 142 22.59 -12.75 -11.17
CA LEU A 142 21.72 -12.24 -12.23
C LEU A 142 20.32 -11.95 -11.70
N MET A 143 19.97 -10.67 -11.69
CA MET A 143 18.61 -10.19 -11.38
C MET A 143 17.91 -9.78 -12.67
N ALA A 144 16.58 -9.95 -12.72
CA ALA A 144 15.78 -9.58 -13.89
C ALA A 144 14.47 -8.90 -13.48
N SER A 145 14.02 -7.95 -14.29
CA SER A 145 12.68 -7.38 -14.18
C SER A 145 12.08 -7.11 -15.56
N PRO A 146 10.82 -7.47 -15.80
CA PRO A 146 10.11 -7.13 -17.03
C PRO A 146 9.41 -5.77 -16.97
N SER A 147 9.39 -5.10 -15.82
CA SER A 147 8.54 -3.94 -15.56
C SER A 147 9.30 -2.68 -15.13
N GLN A 148 10.60 -2.78 -14.85
CA GLN A 148 11.39 -1.64 -14.36
C GLN A 148 12.01 -0.85 -15.48
N LYS A 149 12.11 0.48 -15.29
CA LYS A 149 12.81 1.37 -16.22
C LYS A 149 14.28 1.48 -15.84
N LEU A 150 15.15 1.51 -16.85
CA LEU A 150 16.60 1.63 -16.67
C LEU A 150 16.98 2.84 -15.80
N ALA A 151 16.34 4.00 -16.01
CA ALA A 151 16.63 5.21 -15.26
C ALA A 151 16.39 5.08 -13.75
N ASP A 152 15.29 4.42 -13.35
CA ASP A 152 14.95 4.21 -11.95
C ASP A 152 15.95 3.27 -11.26
N VAL A 153 16.42 2.28 -12.00
CA VAL A 153 17.43 1.32 -11.53
C VAL A 153 18.80 1.96 -11.42
N GLN A 154 19.20 2.76 -12.40
CA GLN A 154 20.47 3.48 -12.36
C GLN A 154 20.54 4.40 -11.13
N ALA A 155 19.47 5.15 -10.84
CA ALA A 155 19.41 5.98 -9.64
C ALA A 155 19.62 5.18 -8.36
N LEU A 156 18.98 3.99 -8.24
CA LEU A 156 19.14 3.11 -7.09
C LEU A 156 20.59 2.59 -6.96
N LEU A 157 21.20 2.15 -8.06
CA LEU A 157 22.56 1.62 -8.05
C LEU A 157 23.60 2.70 -7.69
N HIS A 158 23.40 3.93 -8.16
CA HIS A 158 24.22 5.07 -7.78
C HIS A 158 24.05 5.42 -6.29
N GLU A 159 22.82 5.46 -5.79
CA GLU A 159 22.54 5.71 -4.37
C GLU A 159 23.15 4.63 -3.46
N ALA A 160 23.16 3.39 -3.93
CA ALA A 160 23.81 2.27 -3.23
C ALA A 160 25.35 2.25 -3.38
N GLY A 161 25.92 3.09 -4.24
CA GLY A 161 27.37 3.15 -4.49
C GLY A 161 27.93 1.92 -5.22
N VAL A 162 27.11 1.22 -6.00
CA VAL A 162 27.49 -0.04 -6.68
C VAL A 162 27.31 0.01 -8.20
N ALA A 163 27.09 1.19 -8.76
CA ALA A 163 26.83 1.34 -10.20
C ALA A 163 27.94 0.75 -11.09
N ASP A 164 29.20 0.89 -10.67
CA ASP A 164 30.36 0.38 -11.40
C ASP A 164 30.54 -1.14 -11.31
N ASN A 165 29.79 -1.79 -10.40
CA ASN A 165 29.85 -3.23 -10.19
C ASN A 165 28.66 -3.98 -10.81
N VAL A 166 27.80 -3.29 -11.55
CA VAL A 166 26.60 -3.86 -12.15
C VAL A 166 26.53 -3.56 -13.63
N ILE A 167 26.45 -4.61 -14.43
CA ILE A 167 26.23 -4.51 -15.87
C ILE A 167 24.71 -4.61 -16.12
N CYS A 168 24.14 -3.61 -16.78
CA CYS A 168 22.74 -3.58 -17.15
C CYS A 168 22.57 -3.99 -18.62
N PHE A 169 21.60 -4.90 -18.88
CA PHE A 169 21.22 -5.31 -20.23
C PHE A 169 19.73 -5.08 -20.42
N GLU A 170 19.34 -4.54 -21.58
CA GLU A 170 17.99 -4.69 -22.10
C GLU A 170 17.95 -5.94 -22.99
N ALA A 171 17.01 -6.84 -22.75
CA ALA A 171 16.90 -8.11 -23.45
C ALA A 171 15.46 -8.41 -23.85
N GLN A 172 15.28 -9.19 -24.90
CA GLN A 172 13.99 -9.79 -25.27
C GLN A 172 14.13 -11.32 -25.27
N ILE A 173 13.11 -11.99 -24.77
CA ILE A 173 13.08 -13.46 -24.75
C ILE A 173 12.24 -13.94 -25.93
N PRO A 174 12.80 -14.80 -26.83
CA PRO A 174 12.02 -15.45 -27.87
C PRO A 174 10.98 -16.42 -27.26
N LEU A 175 9.80 -15.94 -26.96
CA LEU A 175 8.78 -16.69 -26.24
C LEU A 175 8.40 -18.03 -26.93
N ALA A 176 8.50 -18.11 -28.24
CA ALA A 176 8.23 -19.33 -29.00
C ALA A 176 9.14 -20.51 -28.61
N LEU A 177 10.40 -20.21 -28.22
CA LEU A 177 11.41 -21.23 -27.86
C LEU A 177 11.50 -21.48 -26.35
N SER A 178 11.13 -20.49 -25.54
CA SER A 178 11.47 -20.48 -24.12
C SER A 178 10.25 -20.46 -23.18
N ARG A 179 9.02 -20.53 -23.70
CA ARG A 179 7.78 -20.27 -22.94
C ARG A 179 7.61 -21.15 -21.70
N ALA A 180 7.87 -22.44 -21.82
CA ALA A 180 7.71 -23.37 -20.68
C ALA A 180 8.77 -23.13 -19.60
N ALA A 181 10.03 -23.01 -20.00
CA ALA A 181 11.14 -22.74 -19.08
C ALA A 181 11.00 -21.37 -18.40
N LEU A 182 10.54 -20.36 -19.14
CA LEU A 182 10.27 -19.03 -18.60
C LEU A 182 9.18 -19.05 -17.53
N ARG A 183 8.06 -19.75 -17.77
CA ARG A 183 6.98 -19.87 -16.78
C ARG A 183 7.44 -20.48 -15.46
N VAL A 184 8.21 -21.57 -15.54
CA VAL A 184 8.77 -22.21 -14.34
C VAL A 184 9.68 -21.24 -13.59
N ARG A 185 10.55 -20.55 -14.30
CA ARG A 185 11.48 -19.58 -13.70
C ARG A 185 10.77 -18.37 -13.11
N VAL A 186 9.77 -17.83 -13.79
CA VAL A 186 8.95 -16.72 -13.29
C VAL A 186 8.23 -17.13 -12.01
N GLU A 187 7.60 -18.31 -12.00
CA GLU A 187 6.94 -18.86 -10.81
C GLU A 187 7.89 -18.96 -9.61
N GLU A 188 9.07 -19.55 -9.81
CA GLU A 188 10.07 -19.74 -8.75
C GLU A 188 10.67 -18.42 -8.26
N CYS A 189 11.06 -17.53 -9.19
CA CYS A 189 11.79 -16.31 -8.84
C CYS A 189 10.93 -15.27 -8.14
N TRP A 190 9.64 -15.24 -8.42
CA TRP A 190 8.70 -14.26 -7.84
C TRP A 190 7.69 -14.88 -6.88
N HIS A 191 7.78 -16.18 -6.59
CA HIS A 191 6.91 -16.89 -5.63
C HIS A 191 5.42 -16.65 -5.89
N LEU A 192 5.00 -16.76 -7.16
CA LEU A 192 3.66 -16.36 -7.60
C LEU A 192 2.55 -17.18 -6.95
N THR A 193 2.77 -18.46 -6.67
CA THR A 193 1.81 -19.31 -5.95
C THR A 193 1.53 -18.77 -4.54
N GLU A 194 2.57 -18.39 -3.80
CA GLU A 194 2.41 -17.81 -2.46
C GLU A 194 1.72 -16.44 -2.52
N GLN A 195 2.10 -15.62 -3.50
CA GLN A 195 1.49 -14.31 -3.72
C GLN A 195 0.02 -14.44 -4.10
N ASN A 196 -0.34 -15.42 -4.97
CA ASN A 196 -1.73 -15.70 -5.34
C ASN A 196 -2.56 -16.11 -4.12
N ALA A 197 -2.05 -17.00 -3.27
CA ALA A 197 -2.73 -17.43 -2.05
C ALA A 197 -2.99 -16.26 -1.09
N MET A 198 -2.06 -15.29 -1.00
CA MET A 198 -2.31 -14.07 -0.21
C MET A 198 -3.45 -13.23 -0.78
N TYR A 199 -3.57 -13.10 -2.10
CA TYR A 199 -4.69 -12.43 -2.74
C TYR A 199 -6.02 -13.18 -2.53
N GLU A 200 -6.03 -14.49 -2.62
CA GLU A 200 -7.21 -15.31 -2.33
C GLU A 200 -7.68 -15.12 -0.89
N THR A 201 -6.75 -15.08 0.07
CA THR A 201 -7.07 -14.80 1.47
C THR A 201 -7.70 -13.41 1.65
N PHE A 202 -7.17 -12.39 0.98
CA PHE A 202 -7.77 -11.05 0.97
C PHE A 202 -9.19 -11.07 0.38
N ILE A 203 -9.38 -11.74 -0.77
CA ILE A 203 -10.69 -11.86 -1.42
C ILE A 203 -11.70 -12.56 -0.50
N GLN A 204 -11.33 -13.67 0.12
CA GLN A 204 -12.18 -14.40 1.05
C GLN A 204 -12.60 -13.54 2.24
N SER A 205 -11.66 -12.72 2.76
CA SER A 205 -11.92 -11.84 3.90
C SER A 205 -12.88 -10.69 3.57
N PHE A 206 -12.80 -10.10 2.38
CA PHE A 206 -13.55 -8.88 2.04
C PHE A 206 -14.73 -9.08 1.08
N ARG A 207 -14.81 -10.19 0.35
CA ARG A 207 -15.96 -10.48 -0.53
C ARG A 207 -17.31 -10.47 0.19
N PRO A 208 -17.45 -10.99 1.44
CA PRO A 208 -18.72 -10.92 2.18
C PRO A 208 -19.22 -9.51 2.46
N LEU A 209 -18.33 -8.52 2.44
CA LEU A 209 -18.71 -7.12 2.67
C LEU A 209 -19.52 -6.52 1.50
N VAL A 210 -19.34 -7.00 0.29
CA VAL A 210 -20.02 -6.44 -0.91
C VAL A 210 -21.55 -6.49 -0.82
N PRO A 211 -22.20 -7.64 -0.53
CA PRO A 211 -23.63 -7.66 -0.30
C PRO A 211 -24.03 -6.87 0.95
N LEU A 212 -23.26 -6.90 2.04
CA LEU A 212 -23.56 -6.17 3.26
C LEU A 212 -23.64 -4.66 3.03
N LEU A 213 -22.74 -4.08 2.24
CA LEU A 213 -22.76 -2.65 1.89
C LEU A 213 -23.96 -2.25 1.03
N LYS A 214 -24.61 -3.20 0.34
CA LYS A 214 -25.84 -2.97 -0.41
C LYS A 214 -27.06 -3.10 0.49
N GLU A 215 -27.13 -4.15 1.30
CA GLU A 215 -28.28 -4.46 2.17
C GLU A 215 -28.40 -3.53 3.37
N ALA A 216 -27.25 -3.10 3.92
CA ALA A 216 -27.18 -2.27 5.12
C ALA A 216 -26.65 -0.86 4.80
N ALA A 217 -27.06 -0.28 3.67
CA ALA A 217 -26.61 1.04 3.26
C ALA A 217 -26.92 2.12 4.30
N ASP A 218 -28.09 2.06 4.92
CA ASP A 218 -28.54 3.00 5.96
C ASP A 218 -27.78 2.84 7.30
N GLU A 219 -27.09 1.71 7.50
CA GLU A 219 -26.25 1.44 8.67
C GLU A 219 -24.80 1.91 8.48
N LEU A 220 -24.41 2.34 7.27
CA LEU A 220 -23.05 2.78 6.94
C LEU A 220 -22.80 4.20 7.49
N THR A 221 -22.53 4.28 8.79
CA THR A 221 -22.12 5.55 9.43
C THR A 221 -20.73 5.98 8.96
N PRO A 222 -20.38 7.29 9.06
CA PRO A 222 -19.04 7.79 8.73
C PRO A 222 -17.91 7.03 9.47
N GLU A 223 -18.11 6.71 10.74
CA GLU A 223 -17.16 5.92 11.53
C GLU A 223 -16.97 4.50 10.99
N ARG A 224 -18.07 3.79 10.71
CA ARG A 224 -18.00 2.43 10.12
C ARG A 224 -17.33 2.44 8.75
N ALA A 225 -17.66 3.42 7.92
CA ALA A 225 -17.04 3.59 6.61
C ALA A 225 -15.53 3.78 6.72
N PHE A 226 -15.07 4.62 7.64
CA PHE A 226 -13.64 4.81 7.91
C PHE A 226 -12.96 3.54 8.43
N HIS A 227 -13.57 2.82 9.37
CA HIS A 227 -13.01 1.57 9.87
C HIS A 227 -12.90 0.50 8.78
N ILE A 228 -13.92 0.38 7.93
CA ILE A 228 -13.89 -0.52 6.77
C ILE A 228 -12.77 -0.11 5.81
N GLN A 229 -12.68 1.17 5.46
CA GLN A 229 -11.64 1.68 4.56
C GLN A 229 -10.24 1.42 5.10
N LEU A 230 -9.99 1.74 6.37
CA LEU A 230 -8.71 1.53 7.02
C LEU A 230 -8.30 0.05 7.03
N LEU A 231 -9.20 -0.85 7.41
CA LEU A 231 -8.95 -2.29 7.41
C LEU A 231 -8.74 -2.82 5.98
N LEU A 232 -9.58 -2.41 5.03
CA LEU A 232 -9.44 -2.78 3.61
C LEU A 232 -8.04 -2.46 3.09
N ILE A 233 -7.61 -1.20 3.25
CA ILE A 233 -6.30 -0.77 2.79
C ILE A 233 -5.18 -1.40 3.61
N HIS A 234 -5.35 -1.57 4.91
CA HIS A 234 -4.37 -2.24 5.75
C HIS A 234 -4.10 -3.69 5.30
N PHE A 235 -5.13 -4.44 4.93
CA PHE A 235 -4.98 -5.81 4.43
C PHE A 235 -4.46 -5.84 3.00
N TYR A 236 -5.04 -5.03 2.10
CA TYR A 236 -4.66 -4.97 0.69
C TYR A 236 -3.19 -4.58 0.51
N ARG A 237 -2.71 -3.54 1.22
CA ARG A 237 -1.31 -3.12 1.12
C ARG A 237 -0.31 -4.21 1.52
N ARG A 238 -0.65 -5.06 2.49
CA ARG A 238 0.23 -6.16 2.95
C ARG A 238 0.45 -7.20 1.85
N VAL A 239 -0.49 -7.32 0.96
CA VAL A 239 -0.43 -8.22 -0.19
C VAL A 239 0.22 -7.52 -1.37
N VAL A 240 -0.30 -6.36 -1.78
CA VAL A 240 0.15 -5.69 -3.02
C VAL A 240 1.57 -5.13 -2.92
N LEU A 241 2.06 -4.77 -1.73
CA LEU A 241 3.45 -4.31 -1.57
C LEU A 241 4.48 -5.42 -1.80
N LYS A 242 4.08 -6.68 -1.66
CA LYS A 242 4.91 -7.85 -1.99
C LYS A 242 4.77 -8.29 -3.43
N ASP A 243 3.73 -7.82 -4.13
CA ASP A 243 3.51 -8.15 -5.54
C ASP A 243 4.62 -7.53 -6.40
N PRO A 244 5.30 -8.34 -7.23
CA PRO A 244 6.29 -7.87 -8.19
C PRO A 244 5.69 -7.01 -9.29
N LEU A 245 4.36 -7.02 -9.47
CA LEU A 245 3.62 -6.33 -10.51
C LEU A 245 4.08 -6.74 -11.92
N LEU A 246 4.19 -8.03 -12.15
CA LEU A 246 4.58 -8.58 -13.45
C LEU A 246 3.53 -8.27 -14.52
N PRO A 247 3.96 -8.16 -15.79
CA PRO A 247 3.05 -8.12 -16.94
C PRO A 247 2.11 -9.31 -16.99
N GLU A 248 0.91 -9.10 -17.54
CA GLU A 248 -0.16 -10.11 -17.63
C GLU A 248 0.31 -11.39 -18.32
N GLU A 249 1.14 -11.25 -19.35
CA GLU A 249 1.67 -12.36 -20.15
C GLU A 249 2.56 -13.33 -19.36
N LEU A 250 3.05 -12.88 -18.21
CA LEU A 250 3.90 -13.65 -17.31
C LEU A 250 3.16 -14.20 -16.10
N LEU A 251 1.92 -13.76 -15.86
CA LEU A 251 1.10 -14.20 -14.74
C LEU A 251 0.42 -15.55 -15.02
N PRO A 252 0.07 -16.33 -13.99
CA PRO A 252 -0.78 -17.51 -14.12
C PRO A 252 -2.16 -17.15 -14.65
N ALA A 253 -2.79 -18.09 -15.40
CA ALA A 253 -4.12 -17.89 -15.99
C ALA A 253 -5.23 -17.53 -14.97
N HIS A 254 -5.06 -17.91 -13.71
CA HIS A 254 -6.02 -17.63 -12.63
C HIS A 254 -5.40 -16.73 -11.56
N TRP A 255 -4.79 -15.62 -12.00
CA TRP A 255 -4.19 -14.67 -11.09
C TRP A 255 -5.24 -13.91 -10.26
N ALA A 256 -5.27 -14.18 -8.96
CA ALA A 256 -6.25 -13.59 -8.05
C ALA A 256 -6.04 -12.08 -7.81
N GLY A 257 -4.86 -11.54 -8.16
CA GLY A 257 -4.53 -10.12 -7.98
C GLY A 257 -5.50 -9.18 -8.70
N HIS A 258 -6.00 -9.55 -9.89
CA HIS A 258 -7.00 -8.75 -10.61
C HIS A 258 -8.33 -8.67 -9.85
N THR A 259 -8.83 -9.82 -9.39
CA THR A 259 -10.06 -9.89 -8.59
C THR A 259 -9.91 -9.15 -7.27
N ALA A 260 -8.77 -9.29 -6.59
CA ALA A 260 -8.47 -8.59 -5.34
C ALA A 260 -8.43 -7.07 -5.54
N ARG A 261 -7.79 -6.61 -6.61
CA ARG A 261 -7.73 -5.20 -6.97
C ARG A 261 -9.12 -4.63 -7.24
N GLN A 262 -9.92 -5.30 -8.07
CA GLN A 262 -11.28 -4.85 -8.39
C GLN A 262 -12.19 -4.82 -7.15
N LEU A 263 -12.08 -5.84 -6.29
CA LEU A 263 -12.79 -5.89 -5.02
C LEU A 263 -12.40 -4.71 -4.11
N CYS A 264 -11.11 -4.43 -4.00
CA CYS A 264 -10.60 -3.30 -3.23
C CYS A 264 -11.16 -1.97 -3.75
N ILE A 265 -11.11 -1.73 -5.06
CA ILE A 265 -11.63 -0.52 -5.70
C ILE A 265 -13.13 -0.35 -5.41
N ASN A 266 -13.92 -1.38 -5.65
CA ASN A 266 -15.38 -1.32 -5.49
C ASN A 266 -15.79 -1.00 -4.05
N ILE A 267 -15.13 -1.62 -3.06
CA ILE A 267 -15.39 -1.32 -1.65
C ILE A 267 -14.89 0.09 -1.30
N TYR A 268 -13.67 0.44 -1.71
CA TYR A 268 -13.07 1.74 -1.42
C TYR A 268 -13.94 2.88 -1.92
N GLN A 269 -14.34 2.85 -3.19
CA GLN A 269 -15.22 3.88 -3.78
C GLN A 269 -16.54 4.04 -3.03
N ARG A 270 -17.09 2.94 -2.51
CA ARG A 270 -18.36 2.98 -1.78
C ARG A 270 -18.24 3.61 -0.40
N VAL A 271 -17.12 3.41 0.30
CA VAL A 271 -16.96 3.87 1.69
C VAL A 271 -16.20 5.19 1.80
N ALA A 272 -15.38 5.55 0.83
CA ALA A 272 -14.47 6.69 0.90
C ALA A 272 -15.14 8.05 1.18
N PRO A 273 -16.32 8.41 0.62
CA PRO A 273 -16.96 9.67 0.93
C PRO A 273 -17.30 9.81 2.42
N ALA A 274 -17.95 8.80 3.01
CA ALA A 274 -18.33 8.82 4.42
C ALA A 274 -17.11 8.70 5.34
N ALA A 275 -16.12 7.88 4.96
CA ALA A 275 -14.87 7.77 5.71
C ALA A 275 -14.12 9.11 5.78
N LEU A 276 -14.07 9.83 4.66
CA LEU A 276 -13.45 11.14 4.57
C LEU A 276 -14.12 12.15 5.51
N ALA A 277 -15.46 12.12 5.61
CA ALA A 277 -16.21 12.96 6.53
C ALA A 277 -15.82 12.70 7.99
N PHE A 278 -15.71 11.42 8.40
CA PHE A 278 -15.30 11.06 9.76
C PHE A 278 -13.88 11.51 10.09
N VAL A 279 -12.94 11.33 9.14
CA VAL A 279 -11.57 11.81 9.32
C VAL A 279 -11.51 13.33 9.43
N SER A 280 -12.35 14.07 8.67
CA SER A 280 -12.43 15.52 8.75
C SER A 280 -13.04 16.01 10.07
N GLU A 281 -14.05 15.32 10.58
CA GLU A 281 -14.69 15.64 11.86
C GLU A 281 -13.75 15.42 13.06
N LYS A 282 -13.00 14.31 13.07
CA LYS A 282 -12.15 13.93 14.21
C LYS A 282 -10.72 14.44 14.12
N GLY A 283 -10.26 14.79 12.91
CA GLY A 283 -8.88 15.17 12.68
C GLY A 283 -8.60 16.62 13.07
N GLU A 284 -7.57 16.80 13.91
CA GLU A 284 -7.08 18.12 14.34
C GLU A 284 -5.57 18.21 14.14
N THR A 285 -5.09 19.32 13.62
CA THR A 285 -3.68 19.65 13.43
C THR A 285 -3.22 20.72 14.41
N SER A 286 -1.95 21.06 14.40
CA SER A 286 -1.39 22.15 15.21
C SER A 286 -1.96 23.53 14.87
N VAL A 287 -2.52 23.69 13.69
CA VAL A 287 -3.09 24.96 13.19
C VAL A 287 -4.63 24.93 13.12
N GLY A 288 -5.29 23.87 13.60
CA GLY A 288 -6.73 23.70 13.63
C GLY A 288 -7.24 22.46 12.90
N GLU A 289 -8.29 22.58 12.13
CA GLU A 289 -8.92 21.47 11.41
C GLU A 289 -7.96 20.81 10.40
N LEU A 290 -8.19 19.54 10.15
CA LEU A 290 -7.43 18.80 9.16
C LEU A 290 -7.73 19.34 7.74
N PRO A 291 -6.71 19.68 6.93
CA PRO A 291 -6.93 20.20 5.58
C PRO A 291 -7.75 19.26 4.69
N ALA A 292 -8.46 19.81 3.70
CA ALA A 292 -9.11 19.00 2.67
C ALA A 292 -8.08 18.17 1.89
N PRO A 293 -8.47 16.99 1.34
CA PRO A 293 -7.55 16.17 0.54
C PRO A 293 -7.09 16.91 -0.71
N GLY A 294 -5.80 16.77 -1.05
CA GLY A 294 -5.25 17.26 -2.31
C GLY A 294 -5.74 16.44 -3.52
N SER A 295 -5.55 17.00 -4.74
CA SER A 295 -6.00 16.38 -5.99
C SER A 295 -5.51 14.94 -6.21
N LEU A 296 -4.32 14.60 -5.75
CA LEU A 296 -3.76 13.24 -5.87
C LEU A 296 -4.58 12.18 -5.12
N TYR A 297 -5.27 12.55 -4.04
CA TYR A 297 -6.20 11.63 -3.38
C TYR A 297 -7.29 11.15 -4.32
N PHE A 298 -7.87 12.06 -5.11
CA PHE A 298 -8.97 11.75 -6.03
C PHE A 298 -8.51 11.01 -7.30
N GLN A 299 -7.21 10.99 -7.59
CA GLN A 299 -6.63 10.25 -8.72
C GLN A 299 -6.36 8.77 -8.42
N ARG A 300 -6.56 8.32 -7.19
CA ARG A 300 -6.38 6.94 -6.76
C ARG A 300 -7.17 5.98 -7.63
N PHE A 301 -6.57 4.84 -7.94
CA PHE A 301 -7.16 3.77 -8.76
C PHE A 301 -7.57 4.19 -10.20
N GLY A 302 -7.05 5.29 -10.69
CA GLY A 302 -7.43 5.86 -11.99
C GLY A 302 -8.55 6.91 -11.92
N GLY A 303 -8.97 7.27 -10.72
CA GLY A 303 -9.99 8.27 -10.43
C GLY A 303 -11.06 7.73 -9.47
N LEU A 304 -11.26 8.44 -8.37
CA LEU A 304 -12.35 8.14 -7.44
C LEU A 304 -13.59 8.86 -7.95
N ASN A 305 -14.67 8.12 -8.21
CA ASN A 305 -15.98 8.66 -8.54
C ASN A 305 -16.67 9.23 -7.28
N ILE A 306 -15.99 10.17 -6.63
CA ILE A 306 -16.54 10.94 -5.51
C ILE A 306 -16.99 12.24 -6.10
N GLU A 307 -18.31 12.44 -6.19
CA GLU A 307 -18.87 13.74 -6.59
C GLU A 307 -18.40 14.78 -5.58
N GLN A 308 -17.73 15.83 -6.04
CA GLN A 308 -17.26 16.93 -5.19
C GLN A 308 -18.42 17.61 -4.44
N GLU A 309 -19.63 17.52 -4.95
CA GLU A 309 -20.86 17.99 -4.29
C GLU A 309 -21.22 17.18 -3.04
N ALA A 310 -20.96 15.86 -3.04
CA ALA A 310 -21.17 15.01 -1.87
C ALA A 310 -20.20 15.38 -0.74
N LEU A 311 -18.97 15.78 -1.05
CA LEU A 311 -18.01 16.29 -0.08
C LEU A 311 -18.49 17.58 0.61
N CYS A 312 -19.14 18.50 -0.11
CA CYS A 312 -19.66 19.74 0.47
C CYS A 312 -20.82 19.53 1.43
N GLN A 313 -21.57 18.42 1.32
CA GLN A 313 -22.67 18.09 2.24
C GLN A 313 -22.17 17.52 3.57
N PHE A 314 -20.97 16.95 3.63
CA PHE A 314 -20.40 16.35 4.84
C PHE A 314 -19.38 17.26 5.56
N ILE A 315 -19.00 18.40 4.98
CA ILE A 315 -18.03 19.36 5.54
C ILE A 315 -18.77 20.63 6.09
N ARG A 316 -20.10 20.64 6.04
CA ARG A 316 -20.95 21.67 6.70
C ARG A 316 -21.55 21.08 8.01
#